data_b867cd32da388d851e83843557f73ceb
#
_entry.id   b867cd32da388d851e83843557f73ceb
#
_cell.length_a   1.000
_cell.length_b   1.000
_cell.length_c   1.000
_cell.angle_alpha   90.00
_cell.angle_beta   90.00
_cell.angle_gamma   90.00
#
_symmetry.space_group_name_H-M   'P 1'
#
loop_
_entity.id
_entity.type
_entity.pdbx_description
1 polymer ?
#
loop_
_entity_poly.entity_id
_entity_poly.type
_entity_poly.pdbx_seq_one_letter_code
_entity_poly.pdbx_strand_id
1 'polypeptide(L)'
;MFARKVSMHLKAECAGEFIKKMETDVIPLLRKQKGFLDEITLFSQSGKEVYAYSFWENSADAEKYDHAAFAQVTKLLSDVIDGALRVHTYMVANSTFHKMASAVVS
;
A
#
# COMPACT_ATOMS: atom_id res chain seq x y z
N MET A 1 6.66 10.45 -9.38
CA MET A 1 6.35 9.28 -8.52
C MET A 1 5.10 9.57 -7.71
N PHE A 2 4.27 8.58 -7.54
CA PHE A 2 2.98 8.70 -6.89
C PHE A 2 2.90 7.69 -5.73
N ALA A 3 2.34 8.09 -4.60
CA ALA A 3 2.20 7.24 -3.42
C ALA A 3 0.74 7.02 -3.08
N ARG A 4 0.44 5.83 -2.64
CA ARG A 4 -0.88 5.42 -2.19
C ARG A 4 -0.75 4.85 -0.79
N LYS A 5 -1.46 5.42 0.16
CA LYS A 5 -1.45 4.99 1.56
C LYS A 5 -2.79 4.32 1.88
N VAL A 6 -2.74 3.12 2.39
CA VAL A 6 -3.91 2.41 2.89
C VAL A 6 -3.81 2.31 4.41
N SER A 7 -4.75 2.90 5.11
CA SER A 7 -4.83 2.85 6.57
C SER A 7 -5.82 1.76 6.97
N MET A 8 -5.41 0.92 7.91
CA MET A 8 -6.17 -0.24 8.34
C MET A 8 -6.12 -0.38 9.85
N HIS A 9 -7.19 -0.95 10.41
CA HIS A 9 -7.25 -1.31 11.81
C HIS A 9 -7.20 -2.84 11.91
N LEU A 10 -6.24 -3.37 12.66
CA LEU A 10 -6.10 -4.82 12.81
C LEU A 10 -7.06 -5.38 13.85
N LYS A 11 -7.59 -6.55 13.59
CA LYS A 11 -8.25 -7.36 14.63
C LYS A 11 -7.21 -7.78 15.66
N ALA A 12 -7.68 -7.99 16.90
CA ALA A 12 -6.82 -8.40 18.00
C ALA A 12 -6.04 -9.67 17.62
N GLU A 13 -4.76 -9.69 17.95
CA GLU A 13 -3.86 -10.84 17.75
C GLU A 13 -3.66 -11.29 16.30
N CYS A 14 -3.99 -10.44 15.32
CA CYS A 14 -3.88 -10.78 13.91
C CYS A 14 -2.64 -10.22 13.21
N ALA A 15 -1.72 -9.58 13.94
CA ALA A 15 -0.54 -8.95 13.33
C ALA A 15 0.32 -9.95 12.55
N GLY A 16 0.60 -11.11 13.12
CA GLY A 16 1.40 -12.14 12.46
C GLY A 16 0.73 -12.68 11.21
N GLU A 17 -0.56 -12.94 11.26
CA GLU A 17 -1.31 -13.41 10.11
C GLU A 17 -1.39 -12.34 9.02
N PHE A 18 -1.55 -11.08 9.41
CA PHE A 18 -1.52 -9.96 8.48
C PHE A 18 -0.20 -9.89 7.72
N ILE A 19 0.93 -9.94 8.45
CA ILE A 19 2.26 -9.92 7.83
C ILE A 19 2.41 -11.07 6.85
N LYS A 20 1.97 -12.26 7.23
CA LYS A 20 2.05 -13.44 6.38
C LYS A 20 1.22 -13.26 5.10
N LYS A 21 -0.01 -12.78 5.22
CA LYS A 21 -0.87 -12.51 4.05
C LYS A 21 -0.26 -11.45 3.13
N MET A 22 0.35 -10.41 3.68
CA MET A 22 1.05 -9.42 2.88
C MET A 22 2.18 -10.05 2.07
N GLU A 23 3.02 -10.85 2.71
CA GLU A 23 4.18 -11.46 2.06
C GLU A 23 3.80 -12.52 1.03
N THR A 24 2.79 -13.33 1.32
CA THR A 24 2.44 -14.47 0.46
C THR A 24 1.45 -14.14 -0.63
N ASP A 25 0.54 -13.19 -0.40
CA ASP A 25 -0.57 -12.93 -1.30
C ASP A 25 -0.60 -11.52 -1.89
N VAL A 26 -0.38 -10.50 -1.07
CA VAL A 26 -0.55 -9.10 -1.49
C VAL A 26 0.68 -8.56 -2.23
N ILE A 27 1.85 -8.71 -1.67
CA ILE A 27 3.09 -8.21 -2.28
C ILE A 27 3.34 -8.87 -3.65
N PRO A 28 3.19 -10.19 -3.81
CA PRO A 28 3.31 -10.79 -5.14
C PRO A 28 2.30 -10.25 -6.15
N LEU A 29 1.09 -9.95 -5.72
CA LEU A 29 0.08 -9.33 -6.59
C LEU A 29 0.49 -7.93 -7.02
N LEU A 30 1.01 -7.11 -6.07
CA LEU A 30 1.51 -5.78 -6.36
C LEU A 30 2.65 -5.80 -7.37
N ARG A 31 3.59 -6.74 -7.22
CA ARG A 31 4.75 -6.85 -8.12
C ARG A 31 4.39 -7.13 -9.57
N LYS A 32 3.20 -7.64 -9.82
CA LYS A 32 2.71 -7.90 -11.18
C LYS A 32 2.08 -6.66 -11.82
N GLN A 33 1.87 -5.60 -11.06
CA GLN A 33 1.18 -4.43 -11.56
C GLN A 33 2.15 -3.50 -12.30
N LYS A 34 1.68 -2.98 -13.44
CA LYS A 34 2.46 -2.02 -14.22
C LYS A 34 2.71 -0.77 -13.39
N GLY A 35 3.95 -0.30 -13.38
CA GLY A 35 4.34 0.94 -12.69
C GLY A 35 4.51 0.81 -11.19
N PHE A 36 4.32 -0.37 -10.62
CA PHE A 36 4.60 -0.60 -9.21
C PHE A 36 6.11 -0.50 -8.95
N LEU A 37 6.49 0.26 -7.94
CA LEU A 37 7.90 0.45 -7.56
C LEU A 37 8.23 -0.23 -6.24
N ASP A 38 7.57 0.14 -5.17
CA ASP A 38 7.85 -0.36 -3.83
C ASP A 38 6.61 -0.37 -2.96
N GLU A 39 6.71 -1.12 -1.88
CA GLU A 39 5.72 -1.15 -0.82
C GLU A 39 6.43 -1.12 0.54
N ILE A 40 5.89 -0.37 1.49
CA ILE A 40 6.33 -0.40 2.88
C ILE A 40 5.12 -0.47 3.79
N THR A 41 5.17 -1.37 4.76
CA THR A 41 4.12 -1.53 5.75
C THR A 41 4.64 -1.10 7.12
N LEU A 42 3.90 -0.21 7.76
CA LEU A 42 4.25 0.33 9.07
C LEU A 42 3.15 -0.01 10.07
N PHE A 43 3.55 -0.45 11.26
CA PHE A 43 2.63 -0.59 12.37
C PHE A 43 2.73 0.63 13.28
N SER A 44 1.58 1.07 13.82
CA SER A 44 1.59 2.01 14.94
C SER A 44 2.27 1.36 16.14
N GLN A 45 2.76 2.17 17.09
CA GLN A 45 3.41 1.63 18.29
C GLN A 45 2.47 0.74 19.10
N SER A 46 1.18 1.01 19.09
CA SER A 46 0.19 0.15 19.75
C SER A 46 0.01 -1.20 19.06
N GLY A 47 0.44 -1.33 17.80
CA GLY A 47 0.25 -2.52 16.98
C GLY A 47 -1.18 -2.68 16.45
N LYS A 48 -2.06 -1.72 16.69
CA LYS A 48 -3.47 -1.81 16.29
C LYS A 48 -3.75 -1.23 14.91
N GLU A 49 -2.93 -0.29 14.46
CA GLU A 49 -3.10 0.36 13.18
C GLU A 49 -1.95 0.02 12.24
N VAL A 50 -2.28 -0.13 10.98
CA VAL A 50 -1.33 -0.43 9.92
C VAL A 50 -1.46 0.61 8.83
N TYR A 51 -0.32 1.05 8.33
CA TYR A 51 -0.23 1.98 7.21
C TYR A 51 0.60 1.30 6.13
N ALA A 52 -0.04 0.94 5.03
CA ALA A 52 0.63 0.34 3.89
C ALA A 52 0.79 1.39 2.79
N TYR A 53 2.04 1.74 2.50
CA TYR A 53 2.36 2.66 1.41
C TYR A 53 2.81 1.88 0.20
N SER A 54 2.23 2.18 -0.95
CA SER A 54 2.72 1.69 -2.23
C SER A 54 3.16 2.87 -3.09
N PHE A 55 4.26 2.68 -3.82
CA PHE A 55 4.87 3.71 -4.65
C PHE A 55 4.77 3.30 -6.11
N TRP A 56 4.42 4.25 -6.96
CA TRP A 56 4.08 4.03 -8.37
C TRP A 56 4.79 5.04 -9.25
N GLU A 57 5.08 4.65 -10.47
CA GLU A 57 5.72 5.57 -11.41
C GLU A 57 4.86 6.81 -11.66
N ASN A 58 3.55 6.62 -11.76
CA ASN A 58 2.61 7.72 -11.98
C ASN A 58 1.23 7.39 -11.40
N SER A 59 0.36 8.39 -11.36
CA SER A 59 -0.99 8.23 -10.83
C SER A 59 -1.87 7.32 -11.68
N ALA A 60 -1.67 7.30 -12.98
CA ALA A 60 -2.46 6.48 -13.89
C ALA A 60 -2.27 4.98 -13.60
N ASP A 61 -1.04 4.56 -13.33
CA ASP A 61 -0.74 3.17 -12.98
C ASP A 61 -1.37 2.79 -11.63
N ALA A 62 -1.31 3.70 -10.64
CA ALA A 62 -1.94 3.48 -9.35
C ALA A 62 -3.45 3.37 -9.46
N GLU A 63 -4.08 4.22 -10.25
CA GLU A 63 -5.53 4.15 -10.51
C GLU A 63 -5.93 2.85 -11.20
N LYS A 64 -5.13 2.41 -12.15
CA LYS A 64 -5.37 1.15 -12.84
C LYS A 64 -5.33 -0.04 -11.88
N TYR A 65 -4.36 -0.05 -10.97
CA TYR A 65 -4.31 -1.04 -9.90
C TYR A 65 -5.55 -0.96 -9.01
N ASP A 66 -5.95 0.24 -8.60
CA ASP A 66 -7.11 0.46 -7.74
C ASP A 66 -8.38 -0.16 -8.36
N HIS A 67 -8.60 0.05 -9.64
CA HIS A 67 -9.77 -0.49 -10.34
C HIS A 67 -9.67 -1.99 -10.62
N ALA A 68 -8.48 -2.50 -10.93
CA ALA A 68 -8.31 -3.87 -11.40
C ALA A 68 -8.10 -4.89 -10.28
N ALA A 69 -7.42 -4.52 -9.21
CA ALA A 69 -6.90 -5.49 -8.24
C ALA A 69 -7.15 -5.16 -6.77
N PHE A 70 -7.42 -3.91 -6.43
CA PHE A 70 -7.52 -3.53 -5.01
C PHE A 70 -8.67 -4.23 -4.28
N ALA A 71 -9.78 -4.50 -4.95
CA ALA A 71 -10.89 -5.24 -4.35
C ALA A 71 -10.46 -6.64 -3.91
N GLN A 72 -9.58 -7.27 -4.69
CA GLN A 72 -9.02 -8.58 -4.33
C GLN A 72 -8.14 -8.47 -3.08
N VAL A 73 -7.32 -7.44 -2.97
CA VAL A 73 -6.49 -7.19 -1.79
C VAL A 73 -7.36 -6.98 -0.56
N THR A 74 -8.40 -6.18 -0.67
CA THR A 74 -9.36 -5.96 0.42
C THR A 74 -9.98 -7.28 0.88
N LYS A 75 -10.36 -8.12 -0.06
CA LYS A 75 -10.94 -9.43 0.25
C LYS A 75 -9.92 -10.34 0.93
N LEU A 76 -8.68 -10.36 0.46
CA LEU A 76 -7.60 -11.18 1.07
C LEU A 76 -7.34 -10.77 2.52
N LEU A 77 -7.46 -9.49 2.84
CA LEU A 77 -7.18 -8.97 4.18
C LEU A 77 -8.40 -8.91 5.10
N SER A 78 -9.59 -9.22 4.61
CA SER A 78 -10.85 -9.04 5.34
C SER A 78 -10.90 -9.79 6.66
N ASP A 79 -10.24 -10.94 6.77
CA ASP A 79 -10.25 -11.76 7.98
C ASP A 79 -9.41 -11.16 9.12
N VAL A 80 -8.47 -10.30 8.81
CA VAL A 80 -7.52 -9.75 9.79
C VAL A 80 -7.73 -8.26 10.04
N ILE A 81 -8.59 -7.60 9.27
CA ILE A 81 -8.87 -6.17 9.35
C ILE A 81 -10.22 -5.94 10.02
N ASP A 82 -10.27 -4.96 10.90
CA ASP A 82 -11.48 -4.51 11.56
C ASP A 82 -11.93 -3.19 10.95
N GLY A 83 -13.14 -3.18 10.40
CA GLY A 83 -13.69 -1.99 9.76
C GLY A 83 -13.21 -1.79 8.32
N ALA A 84 -13.43 -0.60 7.81
CA ALA A 84 -13.14 -0.25 6.42
C ALA A 84 -11.69 0.22 6.24
N LEU A 85 -11.13 -0.07 5.07
CA LEU A 85 -9.84 0.49 4.65
C LEU A 85 -10.03 1.95 4.23
N ARG A 86 -9.05 2.78 4.54
CA ARG A 86 -9.01 4.18 4.08
C ARG A 86 -7.83 4.37 3.17
N VAL A 87 -8.08 4.97 2.00
CA VAL A 87 -7.05 5.20 0.99
C VAL A 87 -6.80 6.70 0.85
N HIS A 88 -5.53 7.07 0.92
CA HIS A 88 -5.07 8.43 0.63
C HIS A 88 -3.98 8.36 -0.42
N THR A 89 -3.92 9.36 -1.27
CA THR A 89 -2.94 9.41 -2.35
C THR A 89 -2.14 10.70 -2.27
N TYR A 90 -0.89 10.63 -2.73
CA TYR A 90 0.07 11.73 -2.63
C TYR A 90 0.97 11.77 -3.85
N MET A 91 1.35 12.98 -4.26
CA MET A 91 2.49 13.17 -5.13
C MET A 91 3.75 13.08 -4.29
N VAL A 92 4.73 12.32 -4.73
CA VAL A 92 6.01 12.25 -4.02
C VAL A 92 6.86 13.43 -4.43
N ALA A 93 7.21 14.29 -3.48
CA ALA A 93 8.02 15.48 -3.75
C ALA A 93 9.49 15.13 -3.93
N ASN A 94 10.02 14.25 -3.08
CA ASN A 94 11.39 13.74 -3.17
C ASN A 94 11.48 12.38 -2.47
N SER A 95 12.53 11.64 -2.74
CA SER A 95 12.75 10.33 -2.14
C SER A 95 14.23 9.98 -2.17
N THR A 96 14.70 9.32 -1.11
CA THR A 96 16.03 8.70 -1.09
C THR A 96 15.99 7.26 -1.54
N PHE A 97 14.80 6.66 -1.67
CA PHE A 97 14.65 5.28 -2.13
C PHE A 97 14.79 5.15 -3.63
N HIS A 98 14.32 6.16 -4.37
CA HIS A 98 14.32 6.16 -5.82
C HIS A 98 14.90 7.45 -6.37
N LYS A 99 15.68 7.30 -7.43
CA LYS A 99 16.13 8.45 -8.19
C LYS A 99 14.93 8.94 -8.99
N MET A 100 14.42 10.08 -8.62
CA MET A 100 13.33 10.74 -9.33
C MET A 100 13.88 11.74 -10.31
N ALA A 101 13.28 11.82 -11.49
CA ALA A 101 13.39 13.03 -12.27
C ALA A 101 12.90 14.17 -11.38
N SER A 102 13.66 15.25 -11.32
CA SER A 102 13.36 16.38 -10.47
C SER A 102 11.87 16.73 -10.56
N ALA A 103 11.14 16.46 -9.50
CA ALA A 103 9.80 16.99 -9.35
C ALA A 103 9.97 18.45 -8.99
N VAL A 104 10.36 19.22 -9.97
CA VAL A 104 10.48 20.64 -9.78
C VAL A 104 9.11 21.20 -9.71
N VAL A 105 8.75 21.45 -8.52
CA VAL A 105 7.74 22.45 -8.27
C VAL A 105 8.50 23.77 -8.23
N SER A 106 8.56 24.38 -9.31
CA SER A 106 8.96 25.78 -9.30
C SER A 106 7.77 26.64 -8.93
#